data_6a1b97b293321a1c2455a42bf11f8ed9
#
_entry.id   6a1b97b293321a1c2455a42bf11f8ed9
#
_cell.length_a   1.000
_cell.length_b   1.000
_cell.length_c   1.000
_cell.angle_alpha   90.00
_cell.angle_beta   90.00
_cell.angle_gamma   90.00
#
_symmetry.space_group_name_H-M   'P 1'
#
loop_
_entity.id
_entity.type
_entity.pdbx_description
1 polymer ?
#
loop_
_entity_poly.entity_id
_entity_poly.type
_entity_poly.pdbx_seq_one_letter_code
_entity_poly.pdbx_strand_id
1 'polypeptide(L)'
;TLARMVNQKINALPKPIKWFSVPRLCRAERPQKGRLREFFQTWQARLAQVDFEKLGVDGRIDATLLRMRLTHELRLLDREAQRAAEMAPLLTFAEDIAGLQETRRMMEPVDAAGAAKVLDRIRQSVERTRAGVEAGLKPPAKVATDEAPPAAPGAEKPAPIAATKIVGFRAANRLADLQKSIEDWFKFYDSYDPAFGWW
;
A
#
# COMPACT_ATOMS: atom_id res chain seq x y z
N THR A 1 27.98 21.46 -10.79
CA THR A 1 26.79 21.97 -11.45
C THR A 1 25.55 21.37 -10.78
N LEU A 2 24.48 22.13 -10.68
CA LEU A 2 23.26 21.83 -9.91
C LEU A 2 22.65 20.47 -10.32
N ALA A 3 22.63 20.14 -11.61
CA ALA A 3 22.17 18.89 -12.15
C ALA A 3 23.00 17.68 -11.68
N ARG A 4 24.32 17.79 -11.58
CA ARG A 4 25.18 16.74 -11.01
C ARG A 4 24.90 16.52 -9.53
N MET A 5 24.71 17.57 -8.75
CA MET A 5 24.39 17.47 -7.32
C MET A 5 23.00 16.82 -7.10
N VAL A 6 22.02 17.16 -7.93
CA VAL A 6 20.66 16.59 -7.86
C VAL A 6 20.67 15.14 -8.31
N ASN A 7 21.34 14.83 -9.41
CA ASN A 7 21.52 13.43 -9.87
C ASN A 7 22.32 12.60 -8.86
N GLN A 8 23.35 13.18 -8.23
CA GLN A 8 24.13 12.51 -7.20
C GLN A 8 23.29 12.25 -5.94
N LYS A 9 22.42 13.20 -5.55
CA LYS A 9 21.45 13.01 -4.45
C LYS A 9 20.31 12.06 -4.81
N ILE A 10 19.82 12.09 -6.06
CA ILE A 10 18.81 11.12 -6.54
C ILE A 10 19.40 9.72 -6.63
N ASN A 11 20.66 9.57 -7.05
CA ASN A 11 21.37 8.30 -7.10
C ASN A 11 21.91 7.83 -5.74
N ALA A 12 22.07 8.73 -4.79
CA ALA A 12 22.42 8.44 -3.40
C ALA A 12 21.17 8.15 -2.54
N LEU A 13 19.97 8.48 -3.03
CA LEU A 13 18.77 7.85 -2.50
C LEU A 13 18.96 6.34 -2.64
N PRO A 14 18.72 5.54 -1.58
CA PRO A 14 18.90 4.10 -1.64
C PRO A 14 18.26 3.63 -2.94
N LYS A 15 19.08 2.99 -3.81
CA LYS A 15 18.64 2.47 -5.12
C LYS A 15 17.26 1.89 -4.89
N PRO A 16 16.28 2.14 -5.74
CA PRO A 16 14.97 1.55 -5.55
C PRO A 16 15.21 0.06 -5.35
N ILE A 17 15.28 -0.33 -4.09
CA ILE A 17 15.35 -1.72 -3.66
C ILE A 17 14.23 -2.32 -4.46
N LYS A 18 14.54 -3.33 -5.29
CA LYS A 18 13.62 -3.98 -6.24
C LYS A 18 12.20 -3.88 -5.72
N TRP A 19 11.45 -2.90 -6.17
CA TRP A 19 10.13 -2.47 -5.67
C TRP A 19 9.08 -3.59 -5.80
N PHE A 20 9.50 -4.71 -6.37
CA PHE A 20 8.67 -5.88 -6.64
C PHE A 20 8.71 -6.97 -5.57
N SER A 21 9.54 -6.86 -4.53
CA SER A 21 9.79 -7.99 -3.63
C SER A 21 9.60 -7.75 -2.13
N VAL A 22 8.98 -6.64 -1.72
CA VAL A 22 8.64 -6.44 -0.30
C VAL A 22 7.21 -5.97 -0.20
N PRO A 23 6.38 -6.58 0.67
CA PRO A 23 4.99 -6.18 0.90
C PRO A 23 4.96 -4.80 1.58
N ARG A 24 4.81 -3.75 0.79
CA ARG A 24 4.94 -2.35 1.24
C ARG A 24 3.62 -1.60 1.24
N LEU A 25 2.60 -2.14 1.88
CA LEU A 25 1.45 -1.38 2.33
C LEU A 25 1.56 -1.08 3.83
N CYS A 26 2.77 -0.82 4.32
CA CYS A 26 2.96 -0.46 5.70
C CYS A 26 2.55 1.01 5.94
N ARG A 27 1.91 1.26 7.08
CA ARG A 27 1.57 2.60 7.57
C ARG A 27 2.77 3.56 7.50
N ALA A 28 3.99 3.02 7.65
CA ALA A 28 5.27 3.73 7.49
C ALA A 28 5.56 4.24 6.06
N GLU A 29 4.93 3.68 5.03
CA GLU A 29 5.16 4.13 3.64
C GLU A 29 4.37 5.39 3.28
N ARG A 30 3.24 5.65 3.92
CA ARG A 30 2.47 6.88 3.68
C ARG A 30 3.30 8.13 3.97
N PRO A 31 3.98 8.26 5.13
CA PRO A 31 4.85 9.40 5.39
C PRO A 31 6.10 9.42 4.51
N GLN A 32 6.63 8.27 4.06
CA GLN A 32 7.74 8.22 3.12
C GLN A 32 7.33 8.68 1.72
N LYS A 33 6.17 8.24 1.23
CA LYS A 33 5.62 8.67 -0.06
C LYS A 33 5.27 10.16 -0.06
N GLY A 34 4.74 10.67 1.05
CA GLY A 34 4.49 12.10 1.25
C GLY A 34 5.79 12.91 1.17
N ARG A 35 6.81 12.54 1.93
CA ARG A 35 8.14 13.19 1.91
C ARG A 35 8.81 13.10 0.54
N LEU A 36 8.66 11.97 -0.15
CA LEU A 36 9.23 11.79 -1.49
C LEU A 36 8.53 12.70 -2.52
N ARG A 37 7.20 12.82 -2.42
CA ARG A 37 6.42 13.74 -3.25
C ARG A 37 6.84 15.19 -3.01
N GLU A 38 6.93 15.60 -1.76
CA GLU A 38 7.36 16.94 -1.37
C GLU A 38 8.79 17.24 -1.87
N PHE A 39 9.69 16.27 -1.76
CA PHE A 39 11.04 16.37 -2.31
C PHE A 39 11.02 16.64 -3.82
N PHE A 40 10.28 15.83 -4.60
CA PHE A 40 10.22 16.02 -6.06
C PHE A 40 9.55 17.33 -6.45
N GLN A 41 8.50 17.74 -5.76
CA GLN A 41 7.83 19.01 -5.99
C GLN A 41 8.74 20.21 -5.67
N THR A 42 9.49 20.14 -4.57
CA THR A 42 10.45 21.18 -4.18
C THR A 42 11.54 21.35 -5.24
N TRP A 43 12.09 20.24 -5.75
CA TRP A 43 13.08 20.30 -6.80
C TRP A 43 12.51 20.78 -8.14
N GLN A 44 11.28 20.43 -8.46
CA GLN A 44 10.59 20.92 -9.64
C GLN A 44 10.41 22.44 -9.57
N ALA A 45 9.99 22.96 -8.40
CA ALA A 45 9.87 24.39 -8.17
C ALA A 45 11.22 25.12 -8.26
N ARG A 46 12.29 24.55 -7.68
CA ARG A 46 13.66 25.11 -7.79
C ARG A 46 14.16 25.12 -9.23
N LEU A 47 13.89 24.06 -9.98
CA LEU A 47 14.28 23.98 -11.40
C LEU A 47 13.53 25.01 -12.26
N ALA A 48 12.29 25.33 -11.92
CA ALA A 48 11.52 26.35 -12.61
C ALA A 48 12.07 27.79 -12.41
N GLN A 49 12.84 28.01 -11.32
CA GLN A 49 13.48 29.30 -11.04
C GLN A 49 14.82 29.48 -11.79
N VAL A 50 15.34 28.42 -12.41
CA VAL A 50 16.59 28.50 -13.17
C VAL A 50 16.33 29.18 -14.51
N ASP A 51 17.10 30.22 -14.78
CA ASP A 51 17.06 30.94 -16.08
C ASP A 51 17.64 30.02 -17.16
N PHE A 52 16.76 29.38 -17.91
CA PHE A 52 17.09 28.38 -18.93
C PHE A 52 17.92 29.00 -20.06
N GLU A 53 17.68 30.27 -20.41
CA GLU A 53 18.37 30.96 -21.51
C GLU A 53 19.83 31.28 -21.18
N LYS A 54 20.15 31.48 -19.91
CA LYS A 54 21.53 31.68 -19.45
C LYS A 54 22.36 30.41 -19.33
N LEU A 55 21.73 29.24 -19.51
CA LEU A 55 22.43 27.95 -19.46
C LEU A 55 23.14 27.70 -20.79
N GLY A 56 24.36 27.16 -20.73
CA GLY A 56 25.02 26.57 -21.89
C GLY A 56 24.28 25.33 -22.40
N VAL A 57 24.70 24.79 -23.53
CA VAL A 57 24.04 23.65 -24.19
C VAL A 57 23.89 22.45 -23.23
N ASP A 58 24.95 22.07 -22.55
CA ASP A 58 24.93 20.94 -21.59
C ASP A 58 23.98 21.21 -20.43
N GLY A 59 23.96 22.46 -19.92
CA GLY A 59 23.07 22.85 -18.86
C GLY A 59 21.58 22.82 -19.24
N ARG A 60 21.26 23.15 -20.50
CA ARG A 60 19.89 23.05 -21.04
C ARG A 60 19.46 21.59 -21.20
N ILE A 61 20.35 20.72 -21.65
CA ILE A 61 20.12 19.28 -21.74
C ILE A 61 19.84 18.73 -20.33
N ASP A 62 20.72 19.01 -19.39
CA ASP A 62 20.58 18.54 -18.00
C ASP A 62 19.28 19.02 -17.34
N ALA A 63 18.93 20.31 -17.52
CA ALA A 63 17.70 20.87 -16.98
C ALA A 63 16.45 20.20 -17.59
N THR A 64 16.49 19.89 -18.89
CA THR A 64 15.39 19.21 -19.57
C THR A 64 15.23 17.78 -19.07
N LEU A 65 16.33 17.01 -19.00
CA LEU A 65 16.33 15.64 -18.50
C LEU A 65 15.84 15.57 -17.03
N LEU A 66 16.30 16.50 -16.19
CA LEU A 66 15.88 16.56 -14.80
C LEU A 66 14.38 16.88 -14.67
N ARG A 67 13.87 17.83 -15.47
CA ARG A 67 12.43 18.14 -15.50
C ARG A 67 11.59 16.92 -15.91
N MET A 68 12.03 16.21 -16.93
CA MET A 68 11.36 14.97 -17.37
C MET A 68 11.39 13.91 -16.27
N ARG A 69 12.53 13.72 -15.59
CA ARG A 69 12.68 12.75 -14.51
C ARG A 69 11.78 13.08 -13.32
N LEU A 70 11.78 14.31 -12.83
CA LEU A 70 10.93 14.73 -11.72
C LEU A 70 9.45 14.56 -12.05
N THR A 71 9.03 14.94 -13.26
CA THR A 71 7.65 14.76 -13.71
C THR A 71 7.28 13.26 -13.79
N HIS A 72 8.20 12.42 -14.27
CA HIS A 72 7.99 10.98 -14.34
C HIS A 72 7.81 10.36 -12.96
N GLU A 73 8.66 10.70 -12.00
CA GLU A 73 8.58 10.18 -10.63
C GLU A 73 7.27 10.59 -9.93
N LEU A 74 6.85 11.84 -10.08
CA LEU A 74 5.55 12.29 -9.55
C LEU A 74 4.37 11.50 -10.14
N ARG A 75 4.38 11.28 -11.46
CA ARG A 75 3.35 10.45 -12.13
C ARG A 75 3.37 8.99 -11.69
N LEU A 76 4.55 8.45 -11.34
CA LEU A 76 4.65 7.10 -10.77
C LEU A 76 3.97 7.04 -9.40
N LEU A 77 4.25 8.01 -8.52
CA LEU A 77 3.61 8.10 -7.20
C LEU A 77 2.09 8.22 -7.30
N ASP A 78 1.59 9.02 -8.25
CA ASP A 78 0.14 9.17 -8.48
C ASP A 78 -0.50 7.85 -8.92
N ARG A 79 0.13 7.16 -9.88
CA ARG A 79 -0.37 5.86 -10.35
C ARG A 79 -0.36 4.79 -9.25
N GLU A 80 0.66 4.79 -8.40
CA GLU A 80 0.71 3.87 -7.27
C GLU A 80 -0.38 4.18 -6.23
N ALA A 81 -0.62 5.46 -5.94
CA ALA A 81 -1.68 5.88 -5.04
C ALA A 81 -3.06 5.48 -5.57
N GLN A 82 -3.30 5.69 -6.86
CA GLN A 82 -4.55 5.29 -7.51
C GLN A 82 -4.75 3.77 -7.45
N ARG A 83 -3.73 2.98 -7.80
CA ARG A 83 -3.80 1.51 -7.72
C ARG A 83 -4.06 1.00 -6.31
N ALA A 84 -3.45 1.65 -5.31
CA ALA A 84 -3.70 1.31 -3.91
C ALA A 84 -5.15 1.63 -3.50
N ALA A 85 -5.69 2.78 -3.94
CA ALA A 85 -7.08 3.15 -3.69
C ALA A 85 -8.07 2.17 -4.37
N GLU A 86 -7.78 1.74 -5.61
CA GLU A 86 -8.60 0.75 -6.31
C GLU A 86 -8.66 -0.61 -5.59
N MET A 87 -7.57 -1.01 -4.93
CA MET A 87 -7.48 -2.28 -4.20
C MET A 87 -7.94 -2.18 -2.74
N ALA A 88 -8.08 -0.98 -2.19
CA ALA A 88 -8.38 -0.77 -0.77
C ALA A 88 -9.63 -1.52 -0.28
N PRO A 89 -10.75 -1.59 -1.03
CA PRO A 89 -11.93 -2.35 -0.62
C PRO A 89 -11.69 -3.86 -0.48
N LEU A 90 -10.70 -4.40 -1.22
CA LEU A 90 -10.34 -5.82 -1.21
C LEU A 90 -9.30 -6.17 -0.14
N LEU A 91 -8.63 -5.16 0.43
CA LEU A 91 -7.50 -5.32 1.34
C LEU A 91 -7.68 -4.49 2.63
N THR A 92 -8.89 -4.48 3.18
CA THR A 92 -9.26 -3.70 4.37
C THR A 92 -8.40 -4.02 5.59
N PHE A 93 -7.90 -5.24 5.69
CA PHE A 93 -7.05 -5.74 6.77
C PHE A 93 -5.54 -5.45 6.59
N ALA A 94 -5.14 -4.87 5.46
CA ALA A 94 -3.72 -4.64 5.15
C ALA A 94 -3.05 -3.66 6.14
N GLU A 95 -3.79 -2.70 6.70
CA GLU A 95 -3.27 -1.76 7.69
C GLU A 95 -2.97 -2.41 9.04
N ASP A 96 -3.79 -3.38 9.46
CA ASP A 96 -3.55 -4.14 10.70
C ASP A 96 -2.27 -4.98 10.59
N ILE A 97 -2.06 -5.64 9.44
CA ILE A 97 -0.83 -6.39 9.16
C ILE A 97 0.38 -5.46 9.15
N ALA A 98 0.24 -4.30 8.54
CA ALA A 98 1.28 -3.28 8.51
C ALA A 98 1.63 -2.77 9.90
N GLY A 99 0.64 -2.63 10.79
CA GLY A 99 0.85 -2.26 12.19
C GLY A 99 1.72 -3.27 12.93
N LEU A 100 1.45 -4.57 12.77
CA LEU A 100 2.26 -5.64 13.35
C LEU A 100 3.72 -5.61 12.87
N GLN A 101 3.93 -5.36 11.59
CA GLN A 101 5.29 -5.23 11.03
C GLN A 101 6.02 -3.97 11.52
N GLU A 102 5.30 -2.88 11.73
CA GLU A 102 5.89 -1.64 12.23
C GLU A 102 6.37 -1.79 13.67
N THR A 103 5.58 -2.42 14.55
CA THR A 103 5.97 -2.76 15.92
C THR A 103 7.27 -3.57 15.95
N ARG A 104 7.37 -4.59 15.06
CA ARG A 104 8.60 -5.37 14.89
C ARG A 104 9.78 -4.50 14.43
N ARG A 105 9.56 -3.62 13.46
CA ARG A 105 10.60 -2.75 12.91
C ARG A 105 11.12 -1.76 13.94
N MET A 106 10.26 -1.30 14.83
CA MET A 106 10.62 -0.40 15.92
C MET A 106 11.27 -1.13 17.10
N MET A 107 11.41 -2.46 17.03
CA MET A 107 11.96 -3.29 18.11
C MET A 107 11.16 -3.16 19.40
N GLU A 108 9.88 -2.88 19.31
CA GLU A 108 8.99 -2.81 20.45
C GLU A 108 8.72 -4.19 21.02
N PRO A 109 8.56 -4.33 22.35
CA PRO A 109 8.15 -5.58 22.97
C PRO A 109 6.82 -6.05 22.38
N VAL A 110 6.71 -7.35 22.06
CA VAL A 110 5.45 -7.91 21.56
C VAL A 110 4.47 -8.12 22.72
N ASP A 111 3.28 -7.57 22.60
CA ASP A 111 2.14 -7.95 23.43
C ASP A 111 1.40 -9.11 22.74
N ALA A 112 1.62 -10.34 23.22
CA ALA A 112 1.03 -11.54 22.63
C ALA A 112 -0.51 -11.51 22.63
N ALA A 113 -1.12 -11.04 23.72
CA ALA A 113 -2.58 -10.92 23.82
C ALA A 113 -3.15 -9.84 22.91
N GLY A 114 -2.46 -8.70 22.80
CA GLY A 114 -2.79 -7.63 21.85
C GLY A 114 -2.65 -8.09 20.41
N ALA A 115 -1.58 -8.80 20.08
CA ALA A 115 -1.35 -9.37 18.75
C ALA A 115 -2.44 -10.39 18.38
N ALA A 116 -2.85 -11.27 19.29
CA ALA A 116 -3.95 -12.21 19.07
C ALA A 116 -5.27 -11.51 18.71
N LYS A 117 -5.60 -10.41 19.43
CA LYS A 117 -6.79 -9.58 19.11
C LYS A 117 -6.70 -8.96 17.72
N VAL A 118 -5.50 -8.50 17.33
CA VAL A 118 -5.29 -7.96 15.97
C VAL A 118 -5.47 -9.04 14.92
N LEU A 119 -4.91 -10.23 15.14
CA LEU A 119 -5.07 -11.37 14.23
C LEU A 119 -6.52 -11.82 14.09
N ASP A 120 -7.29 -11.87 15.20
CA ASP A 120 -8.73 -12.18 15.13
C ASP A 120 -9.50 -11.12 14.34
N ARG A 121 -9.20 -9.84 14.50
CA ARG A 121 -9.78 -8.75 13.71
C ARG A 121 -9.44 -8.88 12.22
N ILE A 122 -8.18 -9.25 11.90
CA ILE A 122 -7.77 -9.54 10.53
C ILE A 122 -8.60 -10.69 9.96
N ARG A 123 -8.75 -11.80 10.69
CA ARG A 123 -9.57 -12.94 10.30
C ARG A 123 -11.01 -12.52 9.99
N GLN A 124 -11.66 -11.80 10.89
CA GLN A 124 -13.02 -11.30 10.70
C GLN A 124 -13.14 -10.35 9.49
N SER A 125 -12.12 -9.51 9.27
CA SER A 125 -12.07 -8.60 8.12
C SER A 125 -11.91 -9.35 6.80
N VAL A 126 -11.08 -10.41 6.77
CA VAL A 126 -10.92 -11.31 5.61
C VAL A 126 -12.24 -12.02 5.29
N GLU A 127 -12.93 -12.57 6.30
CA GLU A 127 -14.22 -13.25 6.11
C GLU A 127 -15.28 -12.30 5.55
N ARG A 128 -15.38 -11.08 6.09
CA ARG A 128 -16.30 -10.05 5.57
C ARG A 128 -15.98 -9.65 4.13
N THR A 129 -14.70 -9.43 3.83
CA THR A 129 -14.26 -9.08 2.47
C THR A 129 -14.57 -10.22 1.50
N ARG A 130 -14.30 -11.48 1.88
CA ARG A 130 -14.64 -12.67 1.10
C ARG A 130 -16.14 -12.74 0.79
N ALA A 131 -16.98 -12.61 1.81
CA ALA A 131 -18.43 -12.62 1.64
C ALA A 131 -18.91 -11.47 0.73
N GLY A 132 -18.31 -10.27 0.84
CA GLY A 132 -18.60 -9.13 -0.04
C GLY A 132 -18.21 -9.40 -1.49
N VAL A 133 -17.05 -10.02 -1.75
CA VAL A 133 -16.62 -10.41 -3.09
C VAL A 133 -17.54 -11.49 -3.67
N GLU A 134 -17.88 -12.51 -2.89
CA GLU A 134 -18.79 -13.58 -3.32
C GLU A 134 -20.18 -13.02 -3.64
N ALA A 135 -20.67 -12.05 -2.87
CA ALA A 135 -21.92 -11.35 -3.15
C ALA A 135 -21.85 -10.52 -4.44
N GLY A 136 -20.70 -9.87 -4.69
CA GLY A 136 -20.48 -9.06 -5.89
C GLY A 136 -20.29 -9.89 -7.18
N LEU A 137 -19.87 -11.15 -7.06
CA LEU A 137 -19.74 -12.06 -8.20
C LEU A 137 -21.05 -12.74 -8.60
N LYS A 138 -22.05 -12.78 -7.71
CA LYS A 138 -23.37 -13.32 -8.07
C LYS A 138 -24.07 -12.33 -9.01
N PRO A 139 -24.58 -12.78 -10.18
CA PRO A 139 -25.37 -11.92 -11.04
C PRO A 139 -26.57 -11.37 -10.24
N PRO A 140 -26.95 -10.10 -10.45
CA PRO A 140 -28.12 -9.54 -9.76
C PRO A 140 -29.29 -10.47 -10.02
N ALA A 141 -29.86 -11.04 -8.94
CA ALA A 141 -31.07 -11.84 -9.03
C ALA A 141 -32.11 -10.97 -9.74
N LYS A 142 -32.64 -11.46 -10.88
CA LYS A 142 -33.79 -10.83 -11.53
C LYS A 142 -34.84 -10.62 -10.45
N VAL A 143 -35.29 -9.38 -10.33
CA VAL A 143 -36.34 -8.95 -9.40
C VAL A 143 -37.50 -9.94 -9.55
N ALA A 144 -37.57 -10.93 -8.72
CA ALA A 144 -38.79 -11.69 -8.48
C ALA A 144 -39.53 -10.92 -7.41
N THR A 145 -40.61 -10.33 -7.84
CA THR A 145 -41.70 -9.76 -7.01
C THR A 145 -42.11 -10.77 -5.96
N ASP A 146 -42.38 -10.21 -4.79
CA ASP A 146 -43.13 -10.74 -3.67
C ASP A 146 -42.47 -11.65 -2.64
N GLU A 147 -42.66 -11.18 -1.41
CA GLU A 147 -42.61 -11.91 -0.13
C GLU A 147 -41.25 -12.47 0.33
N ALA A 148 -40.40 -11.52 0.78
CA ALA A 148 -39.33 -11.89 1.68
C ALA A 148 -39.81 -11.88 3.14
N PRO A 149 -39.62 -12.98 3.91
CA PRO A 149 -39.88 -12.96 5.35
C PRO A 149 -38.95 -11.96 6.05
N PRO A 150 -39.40 -11.35 7.17
CA PRO A 150 -38.62 -10.32 7.87
C PRO A 150 -37.30 -10.91 8.37
N ALA A 151 -36.18 -10.32 7.90
CA ALA A 151 -34.85 -10.69 8.33
C ALA A 151 -34.72 -10.41 9.84
N ALA A 152 -34.14 -11.39 10.55
CA ALA A 152 -33.81 -11.27 11.97
C ALA A 152 -32.85 -10.06 12.18
N PRO A 153 -33.08 -9.25 13.23
CA PRO A 153 -32.23 -8.08 13.51
C PRO A 153 -30.86 -8.54 13.99
N GLY A 154 -29.79 -8.27 13.22
CA GLY A 154 -28.42 -8.47 13.69
C GLY A 154 -27.37 -8.93 12.67
N ALA A 155 -27.72 -9.39 11.49
CA ALA A 155 -26.76 -9.77 10.48
C ALA A 155 -26.72 -8.73 9.35
N GLU A 156 -25.90 -7.71 9.49
CA GLU A 156 -25.57 -6.81 8.37
C GLU A 156 -24.96 -7.66 7.25
N LYS A 157 -25.74 -7.87 6.17
CA LYS A 157 -25.24 -8.51 4.96
C LYS A 157 -24.08 -7.66 4.43
N PRO A 158 -22.88 -8.23 4.23
CA PRO A 158 -21.75 -7.48 3.71
C PRO A 158 -22.13 -6.87 2.35
N ALA A 159 -21.84 -5.58 2.18
CA ALA A 159 -22.09 -4.88 0.93
C ALA A 159 -21.34 -5.56 -0.22
N PRO A 160 -21.95 -5.75 -1.40
CA PRO A 160 -21.30 -6.39 -2.54
C PRO A 160 -20.09 -5.55 -3.00
N ILE A 161 -18.92 -6.19 -3.10
CA ILE A 161 -17.69 -5.56 -3.57
C ILE A 161 -17.54 -5.92 -5.05
N ALA A 162 -17.73 -4.92 -5.93
CA ALA A 162 -17.47 -5.06 -7.35
C ALA A 162 -15.99 -4.72 -7.64
N ALA A 163 -15.26 -5.66 -8.21
CA ALA A 163 -13.88 -5.44 -8.62
C ALA A 163 -13.69 -5.87 -10.07
N THR A 164 -12.93 -5.09 -10.83
CA THR A 164 -12.53 -5.49 -12.19
C THR A 164 -11.52 -6.64 -12.12
N LYS A 165 -11.45 -7.47 -13.16
CA LYS A 165 -10.50 -8.59 -13.25
C LYS A 165 -9.04 -8.15 -12.97
N ILE A 166 -8.65 -6.97 -13.45
CA ILE A 166 -7.30 -6.42 -13.27
C ILE A 166 -7.05 -6.05 -11.80
N VAL A 167 -8.02 -5.41 -11.15
CA VAL A 167 -7.93 -5.05 -9.72
C VAL A 167 -7.89 -6.30 -8.87
N GLY A 168 -8.74 -7.30 -9.17
CA GLY A 168 -8.73 -8.58 -8.49
C GLY A 168 -7.40 -9.32 -8.60
N PHE A 169 -6.80 -9.37 -9.79
CA PHE A 169 -5.48 -9.96 -10.00
C PHE A 169 -4.37 -9.26 -9.20
N ARG A 170 -4.38 -7.91 -9.19
CA ARG A 170 -3.41 -7.14 -8.38
C ARG A 170 -3.61 -7.35 -6.89
N ALA A 171 -4.87 -7.41 -6.43
CA ALA A 171 -5.19 -7.68 -5.04
C ALA A 171 -4.76 -9.09 -4.62
N ALA A 172 -4.95 -10.10 -5.47
CA ALA A 172 -4.50 -11.47 -5.21
C ALA A 172 -2.98 -11.57 -5.04
N ASN A 173 -2.21 -10.92 -5.92
CA ASN A 173 -0.75 -10.86 -5.77
C ASN A 173 -0.35 -10.16 -4.46
N ARG A 174 -1.04 -9.09 -4.12
CA ARG A 174 -0.78 -8.37 -2.87
C ARG A 174 -1.15 -9.17 -1.63
N LEU A 175 -2.22 -9.96 -1.72
CA LEU A 175 -2.63 -10.87 -0.65
C LEU A 175 -1.54 -11.91 -0.36
N ALA A 176 -0.92 -12.49 -1.38
CA ALA A 176 0.19 -13.42 -1.21
C ALA A 176 1.39 -12.77 -0.48
N ASP A 177 1.71 -11.52 -0.82
CA ASP A 177 2.75 -10.76 -0.11
C ASP A 177 2.38 -10.51 1.36
N LEU A 178 1.12 -10.16 1.64
CA LEU A 178 0.63 -9.93 3.00
C LEU A 178 0.63 -11.22 3.83
N GLN A 179 0.23 -12.35 3.23
CA GLN A 179 0.31 -13.66 3.86
C GLN A 179 1.74 -13.98 4.29
N LYS A 180 2.68 -13.87 3.37
CA LYS A 180 4.11 -14.07 3.67
C LYS A 180 4.59 -13.13 4.77
N SER A 181 4.13 -11.89 4.78
CA SER A 181 4.48 -10.91 5.80
C SER A 181 4.03 -11.34 7.20
N ILE A 182 2.81 -11.89 7.34
CA ILE A 182 2.31 -12.43 8.61
C ILE A 182 3.12 -13.65 9.01
N GLU A 183 3.40 -14.57 8.09
CA GLU A 183 4.20 -15.78 8.36
C GLU A 183 5.60 -15.43 8.85
N ASP A 184 6.27 -14.45 8.20
CA ASP A 184 7.60 -13.98 8.59
C ASP A 184 7.57 -13.25 9.95
N TRP A 185 6.47 -12.54 10.24
CA TRP A 185 6.25 -11.91 11.54
C TRP A 185 6.04 -12.95 12.64
N PHE A 186 5.19 -13.95 12.41
CA PHE A 186 4.94 -15.02 13.35
C PHE A 186 6.22 -15.81 13.65
N LYS A 187 6.94 -16.26 12.62
CA LYS A 187 8.21 -16.99 12.75
C LYS A 187 9.27 -16.24 13.54
N PHE A 188 9.26 -14.91 13.48
CA PHE A 188 10.22 -14.11 14.21
C PHE A 188 9.98 -14.17 15.73
N TYR A 189 8.71 -14.22 16.17
CA TYR A 189 8.36 -14.21 17.57
C TYR A 189 8.11 -15.62 18.18
N ASP A 190 7.81 -16.62 17.37
CA ASP A 190 7.43 -17.97 17.78
C ASP A 190 8.48 -18.65 18.68
N SER A 191 9.76 -18.37 18.50
CA SER A 191 10.84 -18.90 19.32
C SER A 191 11.36 -17.94 20.40
N TYR A 192 10.82 -16.72 20.46
CA TYR A 192 11.29 -15.68 21.38
C TYR A 192 10.45 -15.58 22.66
N ASP A 193 9.15 -15.76 22.56
CA ASP A 193 8.22 -15.69 23.71
C ASP A 193 7.36 -16.96 23.77
N PRO A 194 7.50 -17.79 24.84
CA PRO A 194 6.66 -18.98 25.03
C PRO A 194 5.16 -18.69 25.05
N ALA A 195 4.75 -17.53 25.57
CA ALA A 195 3.35 -17.11 25.58
C ALA A 195 2.81 -16.85 24.16
N PHE A 196 3.67 -16.51 23.21
CA PHE A 196 3.29 -16.23 21.84
C PHE A 196 2.81 -17.48 21.06
N GLY A 197 3.44 -18.63 21.31
CA GLY A 197 3.02 -19.91 20.70
C GLY A 197 1.76 -20.49 21.35
N TRP A 198 1.32 -19.96 22.51
CA TRP A 198 0.14 -20.42 23.22
C TRP A 198 -1.15 -19.72 22.77
N TRP A 199 -1.08 -18.50 22.26
CA TRP A 199 -2.18 -17.72 21.71
C TRP A 199 -2.39 -17.97 20.21
#